data_0b53694271b79209ffd1b554c7400878
#
_entry.id   0b53694271b79209ffd1b554c7400878
#
_cell.length_a   1.000
_cell.length_b   1.000
_cell.length_c   1.000
_cell.angle_alpha   90.00
_cell.angle_beta   90.00
_cell.angle_gamma   90.00
#
_symmetry.space_group_name_H-M   'P 1'
#
loop_
_entity.id
_entity.type
_entity.pdbx_description
1 polymer ?
#
loop_
_entity_poly.entity_id
_entity_poly.type
_entity_poly.pdbx_seq_one_letter_code
_entity_poly.pdbx_strand_id
1 'polypeptide(L)'
;GDTAHIDMGKLSMNDDVERVMRVQEPYKKANRKFHPEDTVVDVSGVPIGGGDRFTVIAGPCSVESEEQIVGVARDVKDAGAALLRGGAFKPRTSPYSFQGMGTDGLELLLEARADTGLPIVSEIMAPRYCQLFEEKVDLVQVGARNMQNFDLLKEVGKLSKPVLLKRGLSNTYEEWIMSAEYIMAAGNENVILCERGVRTFETYTRNTLDLSAIP
;
A
#
# COMPACT_ATOMS: atom_id res chain seq x y z
N GLY A 1 -14.84 15.13 -21.59
CA GLY A 1 -15.97 15.71 -22.30
C GLY A 1 -17.26 14.92 -22.08
N ASP A 2 -18.41 15.48 -22.38
CA ASP A 2 -19.69 14.78 -22.26
C ASP A 2 -19.80 13.66 -23.29
N THR A 3 -19.88 12.43 -22.83
CA THR A 3 -19.99 11.22 -23.66
C THR A 3 -21.44 10.69 -23.71
N ALA A 4 -22.42 11.40 -23.12
CA ALA A 4 -23.79 10.92 -23.01
C ALA A 4 -24.44 10.65 -24.38
N HIS A 5 -24.05 11.39 -25.40
CA HIS A 5 -24.60 11.32 -26.76
C HIS A 5 -23.80 10.46 -27.75
N ILE A 6 -22.73 9.79 -27.28
CA ILE A 6 -21.94 8.91 -28.14
C ILE A 6 -22.75 7.63 -28.42
N ASP A 7 -22.92 7.33 -29.72
CA ASP A 7 -23.52 6.10 -30.19
C ASP A 7 -22.53 4.93 -30.07
N MET A 8 -22.68 4.18 -28.99
CA MET A 8 -21.82 3.02 -28.71
C MET A 8 -21.93 1.93 -29.75
N GLY A 9 -23.11 1.79 -30.42
CA GLY A 9 -23.31 0.81 -31.47
C GLY A 9 -22.44 1.08 -32.69
N LYS A 10 -22.30 2.36 -33.07
CA LYS A 10 -21.40 2.75 -34.16
C LYS A 10 -19.93 2.48 -33.89
N LEU A 11 -19.52 2.67 -32.63
CA LEU A 11 -18.14 2.39 -32.23
C LEU A 11 -17.86 0.88 -32.20
N SER A 12 -18.83 0.07 -31.77
CA SER A 12 -18.71 -1.39 -31.73
C SER A 12 -18.74 -2.06 -33.10
N MET A 13 -19.10 -1.34 -34.18
CA MET A 13 -19.09 -1.85 -35.56
C MET A 13 -17.69 -1.82 -36.19
N ASN A 14 -16.71 -1.21 -35.55
CA ASN A 14 -15.35 -1.20 -36.04
C ASN A 14 -14.63 -2.49 -35.63
N ASP A 15 -14.10 -3.22 -36.61
CA ASP A 15 -13.42 -4.51 -36.41
C ASP A 15 -12.17 -4.41 -35.51
N ASP A 16 -11.58 -3.20 -35.39
CA ASP A 16 -10.44 -2.92 -34.50
C ASP A 16 -10.87 -2.66 -33.05
N VAL A 17 -12.17 -2.67 -32.73
CA VAL A 17 -12.71 -2.38 -31.41
C VAL A 17 -13.27 -3.65 -30.79
N GLU A 18 -12.53 -4.20 -29.85
CA GLU A 18 -12.94 -5.38 -29.10
C GLU A 18 -14.19 -5.13 -28.24
N ARG A 19 -14.22 -3.98 -27.56
CA ARG A 19 -15.29 -3.67 -26.60
C ARG A 19 -15.48 -2.16 -26.40
N VAL A 20 -16.73 -1.71 -26.36
CA VAL A 20 -17.11 -0.35 -25.95
C VAL A 20 -17.90 -0.40 -24.66
N MET A 21 -17.47 0.33 -23.63
CA MET A 21 -18.18 0.39 -22.36
C MET A 21 -18.21 1.81 -21.80
N ARG A 22 -19.27 2.14 -21.07
CA ARG A 22 -19.35 3.38 -20.30
C ARG A 22 -18.74 3.16 -18.92
N VAL A 23 -17.80 4.01 -18.55
CA VAL A 23 -17.22 4.05 -17.21
C VAL A 23 -17.87 5.20 -16.46
N GLN A 24 -18.63 4.87 -15.45
CA GLN A 24 -19.34 5.85 -14.60
C GLN A 24 -18.53 6.18 -13.34
N GLU A 25 -17.71 5.24 -12.88
CA GLU A 25 -16.85 5.40 -11.73
C GLU A 25 -15.73 6.42 -12.02
N PRO A 26 -15.34 7.24 -11.03
CA PRO A 26 -14.29 8.25 -11.21
C PRO A 26 -12.90 7.62 -11.38
N TYR A 27 -12.66 6.43 -10.82
CA TYR A 27 -11.42 5.68 -10.97
C TYR A 27 -11.45 4.78 -12.22
N LYS A 28 -10.30 4.59 -12.86
CA LYS A 28 -10.16 3.88 -14.14
C LYS A 28 -9.26 2.65 -14.02
N LYS A 29 -8.01 2.83 -13.61
CA LYS A 29 -7.02 1.76 -13.53
C LYS A 29 -7.37 0.71 -12.46
N ALA A 30 -7.97 1.13 -11.34
CA ALA A 30 -8.46 0.24 -10.29
C ALA A 30 -9.83 -0.39 -10.59
N ASN A 31 -10.43 -0.12 -11.76
CA ASN A 31 -11.77 -0.58 -12.08
C ASN A 31 -11.74 -1.94 -12.75
N ARG A 32 -12.51 -2.90 -12.22
CA ARG A 32 -12.70 -4.25 -12.79
C ARG A 32 -13.15 -4.27 -14.27
N LYS A 33 -13.74 -3.19 -14.77
CA LYS A 33 -14.08 -3.07 -16.20
C LYS A 33 -12.85 -2.99 -17.08
N PHE A 34 -11.73 -2.47 -16.57
CA PHE A 34 -10.44 -2.41 -17.28
C PHE A 34 -9.53 -3.57 -16.94
N HIS A 35 -9.60 -4.06 -15.69
CA HIS A 35 -8.82 -5.18 -15.17
C HIS A 35 -9.77 -6.23 -14.59
N PRO A 36 -10.39 -7.10 -15.41
CA PRO A 36 -11.33 -8.12 -14.94
C PRO A 36 -10.64 -9.21 -14.11
N GLU A 37 -9.38 -9.48 -14.40
CA GLU A 37 -8.57 -10.48 -13.68
C GLU A 37 -8.19 -10.01 -12.28
N ASP A 38 -7.99 -10.97 -11.37
CA ASP A 38 -7.48 -10.68 -10.03
C ASP A 38 -6.03 -10.20 -10.09
N THR A 39 -5.76 -9.10 -9.40
CA THR A 39 -4.41 -8.54 -9.32
C THR A 39 -3.55 -9.38 -8.38
N VAL A 40 -2.37 -9.75 -8.85
CA VAL A 40 -1.30 -10.35 -8.03
C VAL A 40 -0.11 -9.41 -8.03
N VAL A 41 0.26 -8.94 -6.85
CA VAL A 41 1.43 -8.06 -6.66
C VAL A 41 2.59 -8.89 -6.14
N ASP A 42 3.69 -8.92 -6.89
CA ASP A 42 4.92 -9.56 -6.42
C ASP A 42 5.74 -8.62 -5.53
N VAL A 43 6.13 -9.09 -4.37
CA VAL A 43 7.01 -8.39 -3.44
C VAL A 43 8.27 -9.22 -3.25
N SER A 44 9.29 -8.96 -4.04
CA SER A 44 10.58 -9.68 -3.98
C SER A 44 10.42 -11.21 -3.97
N GLY A 45 9.57 -11.73 -4.85
CA GLY A 45 9.29 -13.16 -4.99
C GLY A 45 8.14 -13.67 -4.11
N VAL A 46 7.50 -12.81 -3.32
CA VAL A 46 6.31 -13.15 -2.53
C VAL A 46 5.07 -12.61 -3.22
N PRO A 47 4.21 -13.45 -3.82
CA PRO A 47 2.97 -13.01 -4.45
C PRO A 47 1.92 -12.66 -3.40
N ILE A 48 1.24 -11.53 -3.58
CA ILE A 48 0.13 -11.07 -2.75
C ILE A 48 -1.09 -10.85 -3.64
N GLY A 49 -2.19 -11.52 -3.35
CA GLY A 49 -3.42 -11.53 -4.16
C GLY A 49 -3.68 -12.86 -4.84
N GLY A 50 -4.62 -12.91 -5.78
CA GLY A 50 -4.98 -14.12 -6.54
C GLY A 50 -5.82 -15.18 -5.81
N GLY A 51 -6.16 -14.95 -4.55
CA GLY A 51 -7.18 -15.74 -3.81
C GLY A 51 -6.72 -17.05 -3.15
N ASP A 52 -5.59 -17.64 -3.53
CA ASP A 52 -5.24 -19.00 -3.08
C ASP A 52 -4.43 -19.05 -1.78
N ARG A 53 -3.86 -17.95 -1.35
CA ARG A 53 -3.00 -17.90 -0.17
C ARG A 53 -3.21 -16.65 0.64
N PHE A 54 -3.22 -16.83 1.96
CA PHE A 54 -3.17 -15.73 2.91
C PHE A 54 -1.72 -15.39 3.22
N THR A 55 -1.27 -14.19 2.81
CA THR A 55 0.10 -13.73 3.04
C THR A 55 0.18 -12.94 4.34
N VAL A 56 1.00 -13.40 5.28
CA VAL A 56 1.21 -12.74 6.57
C VAL A 56 2.39 -11.77 6.49
N ILE A 57 2.11 -10.51 6.82
CA ILE A 57 3.12 -9.46 7.01
C ILE A 57 3.17 -9.16 8.50
N ALA A 58 4.27 -9.51 9.17
CA ALA A 58 4.39 -9.37 10.61
C ALA A 58 5.67 -8.62 11.03
N GLY A 59 5.68 -8.10 12.24
CA GLY A 59 6.81 -7.39 12.81
C GLY A 59 6.40 -6.24 13.72
N PRO A 60 7.37 -5.54 14.34
CA PRO A 60 7.10 -4.53 15.34
C PRO A 60 6.49 -3.26 14.74
N CYS A 61 5.73 -2.52 15.55
CA CYS A 61 5.22 -1.21 15.13
C CYS A 61 6.36 -0.23 14.82
N SER A 62 7.44 -0.30 15.58
CA SER A 62 8.61 0.59 15.53
C SER A 62 9.89 -0.22 15.62
N VAL A 63 10.89 0.16 14.82
CA VAL A 63 12.26 -0.30 14.98
C VAL A 63 12.90 0.54 16.09
N GLU A 64 13.41 -0.10 17.14
CA GLU A 64 13.92 0.58 18.35
C GLU A 64 15.35 0.16 18.70
N SER A 65 15.78 -1.04 18.31
CA SER A 65 17.14 -1.54 18.43
C SER A 65 17.40 -2.69 17.48
N GLU A 66 18.68 -3.01 17.26
CA GLU A 66 19.12 -4.20 16.49
C GLU A 66 18.60 -5.49 17.12
N GLU A 67 18.84 -5.66 18.43
CA GLU A 67 18.39 -6.85 19.19
C GLU A 67 16.88 -7.08 19.03
N GLN A 68 16.09 -6.02 19.15
CA GLN A 68 14.64 -6.09 18.98
C GLN A 68 14.26 -6.54 17.57
N ILE A 69 14.75 -5.86 16.53
CA ILE A 69 14.27 -6.12 15.16
C ILE A 69 14.75 -7.46 14.61
N VAL A 70 15.99 -7.86 14.90
CA VAL A 70 16.53 -9.15 14.48
C VAL A 70 15.85 -10.29 15.23
N GLY A 71 15.66 -10.15 16.55
CA GLY A 71 14.94 -11.12 17.36
C GLY A 71 13.51 -11.32 16.87
N VAL A 72 12.75 -10.23 16.72
CA VAL A 72 11.37 -10.28 16.18
C VAL A 72 11.32 -10.85 14.77
N ALA A 73 12.29 -10.53 13.91
CA ALA A 73 12.34 -11.04 12.55
C ALA A 73 12.46 -12.58 12.51
N ARG A 74 13.28 -13.16 13.37
CA ARG A 74 13.40 -14.61 13.53
C ARG A 74 12.08 -15.22 14.02
N ASP A 75 11.51 -14.65 15.08
CA ASP A 75 10.27 -15.16 15.67
C ASP A 75 9.11 -15.15 14.68
N VAL A 76 8.93 -14.06 13.91
CA VAL A 76 7.83 -13.98 12.93
C VAL A 76 8.09 -14.89 11.73
N LYS A 77 9.34 -15.08 11.31
CA LYS A 77 9.71 -16.05 10.28
C LYS A 77 9.34 -17.46 10.71
N ASP A 78 9.73 -17.85 11.90
CA ASP A 78 9.44 -19.19 12.46
C ASP A 78 7.94 -19.41 12.64
N ALA A 79 7.18 -18.34 12.90
CA ALA A 79 5.72 -18.35 12.94
C ALA A 79 5.04 -18.37 11.55
N GLY A 80 5.81 -18.33 10.46
CA GLY A 80 5.30 -18.44 9.09
C GLY A 80 4.96 -17.11 8.41
N ALA A 81 5.44 -15.98 8.90
CA ALA A 81 5.33 -14.72 8.17
C ALA A 81 6.14 -14.76 6.88
N ALA A 82 5.58 -14.16 5.82
CA ALA A 82 6.21 -14.07 4.52
C ALA A 82 7.01 -12.76 4.32
N LEU A 83 6.65 -11.70 5.04
CA LEU A 83 7.32 -10.41 5.01
C LEU A 83 7.52 -9.86 6.42
N LEU A 84 8.65 -9.14 6.62
CA LEU A 84 8.96 -8.42 7.84
C LEU A 84 8.48 -6.97 7.75
N ARG A 85 7.65 -6.54 8.68
CA ARG A 85 7.23 -5.15 8.79
C ARG A 85 7.93 -4.46 9.95
N GLY A 86 8.53 -3.30 9.70
CA GLY A 86 9.10 -2.45 10.73
C GLY A 86 9.00 -0.97 10.37
N GLY A 87 8.52 -0.14 11.30
CA GLY A 87 8.44 1.30 11.10
C GLY A 87 9.74 2.00 11.50
N ALA A 88 10.58 2.39 10.54
CA ALA A 88 11.79 3.17 10.77
C ALA A 88 11.47 4.65 11.04
N PHE A 89 10.47 5.19 10.35
CA PHE A 89 9.93 6.53 10.54
C PHE A 89 8.55 6.45 11.19
N LYS A 90 8.26 7.34 12.14
CA LYS A 90 7.02 7.30 12.92
C LYS A 90 6.26 8.63 12.86
N PRO A 91 5.06 8.66 12.24
CA PRO A 91 4.17 9.82 12.32
C PRO A 91 3.54 9.87 13.71
N ARG A 92 3.95 10.83 14.53
CA ARG A 92 3.41 11.00 15.88
C ARG A 92 2.55 12.25 15.97
N THR A 93 1.48 12.17 16.75
CA THR A 93 0.63 13.32 17.03
C THR A 93 1.35 14.35 17.90
N SER A 94 2.20 13.87 18.83
CA SER A 94 3.03 14.73 19.67
C SER A 94 4.45 14.85 19.09
N PRO A 95 4.99 16.07 18.94
CA PRO A 95 6.37 16.27 18.50
C PRO A 95 7.41 15.81 19.54
N TYR A 96 7.00 15.59 20.78
CA TYR A 96 7.87 15.12 21.86
C TYR A 96 7.95 13.58 21.95
N SER A 97 7.14 12.86 21.17
CA SER A 97 7.20 11.41 21.12
C SER A 97 8.33 10.94 20.20
N PHE A 98 8.78 9.69 20.41
CA PHE A 98 9.79 9.06 19.55
C PHE A 98 9.35 9.08 18.06
N GLN A 99 10.17 9.69 17.23
CA GLN A 99 9.87 9.90 15.79
C GLN A 99 10.36 8.77 14.90
N GLY A 100 10.91 7.71 15.47
CA GLY A 100 11.57 6.62 14.77
C GLY A 100 13.10 6.84 14.68
N MET A 101 13.81 5.78 14.31
CA MET A 101 15.26 5.82 14.10
C MET A 101 15.66 6.38 12.72
N GLY A 102 14.67 6.62 11.85
CA GLY A 102 14.96 7.15 10.52
C GLY A 102 15.79 6.20 9.67
N THR A 103 16.83 6.72 9.05
CA THR A 103 17.72 5.94 8.16
C THR A 103 18.38 4.79 8.91
N ASP A 104 18.82 4.99 10.16
CA ASP A 104 19.45 3.94 10.97
C ASP A 104 18.48 2.77 11.20
N GLY A 105 17.20 3.06 11.39
CA GLY A 105 16.18 2.02 11.50
C GLY A 105 15.96 1.22 10.21
N LEU A 106 16.21 1.81 9.04
CA LEU A 106 16.22 1.07 7.76
C LEU A 106 17.45 0.16 7.65
N GLU A 107 18.63 0.61 8.11
CA GLU A 107 19.83 -0.26 8.15
C GLU A 107 19.59 -1.49 9.03
N LEU A 108 19.00 -1.31 10.21
CA LEU A 108 18.66 -2.43 11.08
C LEU A 108 17.64 -3.39 10.46
N LEU A 109 16.70 -2.89 9.66
CA LEU A 109 15.79 -3.72 8.87
C LEU A 109 16.55 -4.52 7.80
N LEU A 110 17.56 -3.93 7.15
CA LEU A 110 18.41 -4.65 6.18
C LEU A 110 19.21 -5.78 6.85
N GLU A 111 19.72 -5.57 8.06
CA GLU A 111 20.39 -6.61 8.85
C GLU A 111 19.42 -7.75 9.16
N ALA A 112 18.20 -7.43 9.62
CA ALA A 112 17.18 -8.42 9.88
C ALA A 112 16.76 -9.19 8.60
N ARG A 113 16.71 -8.51 7.44
CA ARG A 113 16.50 -9.16 6.14
C ARG A 113 17.64 -10.10 5.77
N ALA A 114 18.89 -9.68 5.96
CA ALA A 114 20.05 -10.50 5.68
C ALA A 114 20.07 -11.79 6.52
N ASP A 115 19.65 -11.70 7.78
CA ASP A 115 19.58 -12.83 8.72
C ASP A 115 18.42 -13.79 8.39
N THR A 116 17.26 -13.25 8.00
CA THR A 116 16.03 -14.06 7.86
C THR A 116 15.62 -14.34 6.42
N GLY A 117 16.05 -13.52 5.47
CA GLY A 117 15.58 -13.57 4.08
C GLY A 117 14.18 -12.99 3.87
N LEU A 118 13.52 -12.42 4.90
CA LEU A 118 12.20 -11.82 4.78
C LEU A 118 12.27 -10.47 4.06
N PRO A 119 11.47 -10.25 2.98
CA PRO A 119 11.34 -8.93 2.37
C PRO A 119 10.81 -7.90 3.36
N ILE A 120 11.25 -6.64 3.21
CA ILE A 120 10.98 -5.55 4.16
C ILE A 120 9.77 -4.73 3.74
N VAL A 121 8.90 -4.45 4.71
CA VAL A 121 7.81 -3.47 4.61
C VAL A 121 8.07 -2.33 5.59
N SER A 122 8.19 -1.10 5.08
CA SER A 122 8.37 0.09 5.93
C SER A 122 7.58 1.30 5.44
N GLU A 123 7.23 2.21 6.37
CA GLU A 123 6.39 3.36 6.07
C GLU A 123 7.21 4.56 5.61
N ILE A 124 6.90 5.07 4.41
CA ILE A 124 7.45 6.32 3.88
C ILE A 124 6.65 7.52 4.39
N MET A 125 7.37 8.59 4.78
CA MET A 125 6.77 9.78 5.39
C MET A 125 6.76 11.01 4.47
N ALA A 126 7.67 11.10 3.51
CA ALA A 126 7.81 12.28 2.67
C ALA A 126 8.49 11.93 1.32
N PRO A 127 8.23 12.71 0.26
CA PRO A 127 8.81 12.51 -1.07
C PRO A 127 10.34 12.42 -1.08
N ARG A 128 11.03 13.18 -0.23
CA ARG A 128 12.50 13.18 -0.15
C ARG A 128 13.11 11.82 0.20
N TYR A 129 12.31 10.88 0.70
CA TYR A 129 12.78 9.53 1.03
C TYR A 129 12.54 8.51 -0.09
N CYS A 130 11.93 8.90 -1.22
CA CYS A 130 11.61 7.96 -2.29
C CYS A 130 12.83 7.20 -2.80
N GLN A 131 13.95 7.89 -3.06
CA GLN A 131 15.18 7.23 -3.52
C GLN A 131 15.70 6.22 -2.48
N LEU A 132 15.72 6.60 -1.20
CA LEU A 132 16.15 5.73 -0.11
C LEU A 132 15.27 4.45 -0.02
N PHE A 133 13.96 4.61 -0.20
CA PHE A 133 13.02 3.50 -0.16
C PHE A 133 13.11 2.61 -1.41
N GLU A 134 13.36 3.20 -2.59
CA GLU A 134 13.62 2.44 -3.82
C GLU A 134 14.82 1.49 -3.65
N GLU A 135 15.86 1.93 -2.96
CA GLU A 135 17.09 1.14 -2.76
C GLU A 135 16.95 0.07 -1.67
N LYS A 136 16.20 0.36 -0.59
CA LYS A 136 16.29 -0.42 0.66
C LYS A 136 15.02 -1.19 1.04
N VAL A 137 13.85 -0.83 0.53
CA VAL A 137 12.56 -1.38 0.95
C VAL A 137 11.96 -2.21 -0.16
N ASP A 138 11.32 -3.32 0.18
CA ASP A 138 10.72 -4.24 -0.80
C ASP A 138 9.23 -3.92 -1.05
N LEU A 139 8.51 -3.43 -0.04
CA LEU A 139 7.12 -2.98 -0.11
C LEU A 139 6.99 -1.64 0.63
N VAL A 140 6.72 -0.58 -0.13
CA VAL A 140 6.60 0.78 0.41
C VAL A 140 5.22 0.98 1.02
N GLN A 141 5.14 1.18 2.33
CA GLN A 141 3.86 1.46 3.00
C GLN A 141 3.58 2.97 3.03
N VAL A 142 2.40 3.37 2.55
CA VAL A 142 1.84 4.71 2.77
C VAL A 142 0.85 4.63 3.93
N GLY A 143 1.15 5.36 5.01
CA GLY A 143 0.33 5.35 6.22
C GLY A 143 -1.00 6.10 6.06
N ALA A 144 -1.96 5.80 6.93
CA ALA A 144 -3.31 6.38 6.90
C ALA A 144 -3.34 7.92 6.92
N ARG A 145 -2.39 8.57 7.60
CA ARG A 145 -2.27 10.04 7.65
C ARG A 145 -1.79 10.64 6.34
N ASN A 146 -1.15 9.85 5.49
CA ASN A 146 -0.60 10.25 4.19
C ASN A 146 -1.44 9.72 3.01
N MET A 147 -2.58 9.09 3.26
CA MET A 147 -3.43 8.54 2.18
C MET A 147 -3.84 9.62 1.15
N GLN A 148 -4.07 10.84 1.60
CA GLN A 148 -4.42 11.98 0.75
C GLN A 148 -3.27 12.99 0.58
N ASN A 149 -2.05 12.60 0.89
CA ASN A 149 -0.86 13.38 0.55
C ASN A 149 -0.51 13.13 -0.93
N PHE A 150 -1.23 13.79 -1.82
CA PHE A 150 -1.17 13.53 -3.26
C PHE A 150 0.22 13.79 -3.85
N ASP A 151 1.00 14.71 -3.29
CA ASP A 151 2.38 14.93 -3.74
C ASP A 151 3.27 13.73 -3.38
N LEU A 152 3.10 13.16 -2.18
CA LEU A 152 3.77 11.91 -1.83
C LEU A 152 3.32 10.75 -2.73
N LEU A 153 2.00 10.61 -3.00
CA LEU A 153 1.46 9.54 -3.82
C LEU A 153 2.01 9.58 -5.26
N LYS A 154 2.13 10.77 -5.85
CA LYS A 154 2.73 10.94 -7.18
C LYS A 154 4.20 10.52 -7.22
N GLU A 155 4.97 10.86 -6.19
CA GLU A 155 6.39 10.47 -6.13
C GLU A 155 6.56 8.97 -5.86
N VAL A 156 5.77 8.40 -4.96
CA VAL A 156 5.76 6.96 -4.69
C VAL A 156 5.32 6.17 -5.93
N GLY A 157 4.39 6.72 -6.73
CA GLY A 157 3.95 6.13 -7.99
C GLY A 157 5.03 6.09 -9.11
N LYS A 158 6.18 6.75 -8.93
CA LYS A 158 7.33 6.67 -9.85
C LYS A 158 8.29 5.54 -9.48
N LEU A 159 8.15 4.96 -8.29
CA LEU A 159 9.01 3.88 -7.81
C LEU A 159 8.70 2.58 -8.54
N SER A 160 9.69 1.70 -8.64
CA SER A 160 9.51 0.33 -9.14
C SER A 160 8.96 -0.62 -8.06
N LYS A 161 8.99 -0.20 -6.80
CA LYS A 161 8.58 -1.00 -5.66
C LYS A 161 7.05 -1.02 -5.49
N PRO A 162 6.46 -2.18 -5.15
CA PRO A 162 5.04 -2.24 -4.79
C PRO A 162 4.70 -1.32 -3.62
N VAL A 163 3.44 -0.86 -3.59
CA VAL A 163 2.94 0.09 -2.59
C VAL A 163 1.78 -0.50 -1.81
N LEU A 164 1.88 -0.49 -0.48
CA LEU A 164 0.79 -0.81 0.43
C LEU A 164 0.16 0.50 0.91
N LEU A 165 -1.04 0.80 0.41
CA LEU A 165 -1.77 2.02 0.72
C LEU A 165 -2.81 1.78 1.82
N LYS A 166 -2.57 2.32 3.01
CA LYS A 166 -3.53 2.25 4.12
C LYS A 166 -4.67 3.24 3.94
N ARG A 167 -5.90 2.77 4.20
CA ARG A 167 -7.08 3.62 4.29
C ARG A 167 -6.89 4.71 5.35
N GLY A 168 -7.35 5.91 5.06
CA GLY A 168 -7.36 7.02 6.01
C GLY A 168 -8.32 6.80 7.18
N LEU A 169 -8.24 7.69 8.17
CA LEU A 169 -8.96 7.53 9.43
C LEU A 169 -10.49 7.65 9.31
N SER A 170 -10.99 8.32 8.28
CA SER A 170 -12.44 8.57 8.07
C SER A 170 -12.79 8.63 6.59
N ASN A 171 -11.98 8.00 5.74
CA ASN A 171 -12.14 8.07 4.30
C ASN A 171 -13.11 7.01 3.78
N THR A 172 -13.86 7.39 2.73
CA THR A 172 -14.72 6.48 1.99
C THR A 172 -13.90 5.50 1.14
N TYR A 173 -14.52 4.45 0.63
CA TYR A 173 -13.88 3.55 -0.34
C TYR A 173 -13.45 4.28 -1.61
N GLU A 174 -14.32 5.17 -2.12
CA GLU A 174 -14.01 5.95 -3.31
C GLU A 174 -12.77 6.83 -3.12
N GLU A 175 -12.65 7.55 -2.01
CA GLU A 175 -11.47 8.37 -1.68
C GLU A 175 -10.21 7.52 -1.57
N TRP A 176 -10.33 6.32 -1.00
CA TRP A 176 -9.21 5.39 -0.87
C TRP A 176 -8.76 4.83 -2.23
N ILE A 177 -9.72 4.39 -3.06
CA ILE A 177 -9.45 3.92 -4.42
C ILE A 177 -8.88 5.05 -5.29
N MET A 178 -9.42 6.27 -5.19
CA MET A 178 -8.90 7.44 -5.91
C MET A 178 -7.47 7.79 -5.48
N SER A 179 -7.11 7.56 -4.22
CA SER A 179 -5.73 7.71 -3.77
C SER A 179 -4.81 6.65 -4.39
N ALA A 180 -5.27 5.41 -4.58
CA ALA A 180 -4.55 4.40 -5.35
C ALA A 180 -4.41 4.81 -6.83
N GLU A 181 -5.46 5.38 -7.44
CA GLU A 181 -5.39 5.91 -8.82
C GLU A 181 -4.28 6.97 -8.99
N TYR A 182 -3.99 7.80 -7.98
CA TYR A 182 -2.86 8.74 -8.05
C TYR A 182 -1.52 8.02 -8.20
N ILE A 183 -1.32 6.92 -7.48
CA ILE A 183 -0.11 6.10 -7.57
C ILE A 183 -0.05 5.43 -8.95
N MET A 184 -1.14 4.80 -9.37
CA MET A 184 -1.24 4.08 -10.66
C MET A 184 -1.10 5.03 -11.85
N ALA A 185 -1.67 6.23 -11.77
CA ALA A 185 -1.54 7.26 -12.82
C ALA A 185 -0.11 7.79 -12.96
N ALA A 186 0.69 7.75 -11.88
CA ALA A 186 2.11 8.11 -11.91
C ALA A 186 3.01 7.00 -12.48
N GLY A 187 2.48 5.79 -12.72
CA GLY A 187 3.16 4.69 -13.41
C GLY A 187 3.25 3.36 -12.66
N ASN A 188 2.95 3.33 -11.36
CA ASN A 188 3.06 2.12 -10.54
C ASN A 188 1.68 1.48 -10.32
N GLU A 189 1.43 0.36 -10.99
CA GLU A 189 0.17 -0.39 -10.87
C GLU A 189 0.19 -1.45 -9.77
N ASN A 190 1.35 -1.67 -9.12
CA ASN A 190 1.52 -2.63 -8.04
C ASN A 190 1.07 -2.03 -6.70
N VAL A 191 -0.24 -1.85 -6.52
CA VAL A 191 -0.83 -1.23 -5.33
C VAL A 191 -1.67 -2.26 -4.56
N ILE A 192 -1.39 -2.38 -3.26
CA ILE A 192 -2.14 -3.20 -2.32
C ILE A 192 -2.93 -2.27 -1.40
N LEU A 193 -4.23 -2.43 -1.37
CA LEU A 193 -5.11 -1.70 -0.44
C LEU A 193 -5.09 -2.37 0.94
N CYS A 194 -4.97 -1.56 2.00
CA CYS A 194 -4.92 -2.07 3.37
C CYS A 194 -5.96 -1.35 4.25
N GLU A 195 -7.02 -2.08 4.62
CA GLU A 195 -7.95 -1.63 5.66
C GLU A 195 -7.21 -1.61 7.01
N ARG A 196 -7.52 -0.61 7.85
CA ARG A 196 -6.86 -0.43 9.16
C ARG A 196 -7.79 0.04 10.27
N GLY A 197 -9.07 0.07 10.00
CA GLY A 197 -10.10 0.63 10.87
C GLY A 197 -10.28 2.14 10.73
N VAL A 198 -11.50 2.57 10.92
CA VAL A 198 -11.92 3.96 10.84
C VAL A 198 -12.18 4.53 12.25
N ARG A 199 -11.97 5.83 12.40
CA ARG A 199 -12.36 6.55 13.61
C ARG A 199 -13.87 6.82 13.58
N THR A 200 -14.56 6.35 14.61
CA THR A 200 -15.98 6.63 14.82
C THR A 200 -16.19 7.57 16.02
N PHE A 201 -17.42 7.78 16.39
CA PHE A 201 -17.78 8.49 17.62
C PHE A 201 -17.44 7.71 18.90
N GLU A 202 -17.26 6.38 18.79
CA GLU A 202 -16.96 5.51 19.93
C GLU A 202 -15.50 5.67 20.38
N THR A 203 -15.28 5.85 21.68
CA THR A 203 -13.97 6.11 22.26
C THR A 203 -13.35 4.92 23.00
N TYR A 204 -14.12 3.86 23.24
CA TYR A 204 -13.60 2.62 23.87
C TYR A 204 -12.63 1.88 22.96
N THR A 205 -12.82 1.96 21.66
CA THR A 205 -11.88 1.43 20.68
C THR A 205 -11.16 2.56 19.97
N ARG A 206 -9.87 2.39 19.71
CA ARG A 206 -9.09 3.39 18.97
C ARG A 206 -9.60 3.57 17.54
N ASN A 207 -9.99 2.47 16.89
CA ASN A 207 -10.53 2.42 15.55
C ASN A 207 -11.47 1.21 15.42
N THR A 208 -12.50 1.36 14.62
CA THR A 208 -13.42 0.27 14.27
C THR A 208 -13.02 -0.33 12.94
N LEU A 209 -12.71 -1.64 12.91
CA LEU A 209 -12.37 -2.34 11.68
C LEU A 209 -13.61 -2.51 10.81
N ASP A 210 -13.50 -2.09 9.56
CA ASP A 210 -14.56 -2.24 8.56
C ASP A 210 -14.34 -3.52 7.76
N LEU A 211 -14.93 -4.61 8.21
CA LEU A 211 -14.83 -5.91 7.54
C LEU A 211 -15.50 -5.92 6.16
N SER A 212 -16.45 -5.01 5.92
CA SER A 212 -17.14 -4.89 4.63
C SER A 212 -16.21 -4.38 3.50
N ALA A 213 -15.04 -3.86 3.87
CA ALA A 213 -14.05 -3.41 2.91
C ALA A 213 -13.26 -4.54 2.23
N ILE A 214 -13.35 -5.78 2.75
CA ILE A 214 -12.52 -6.90 2.31
C ILE A 214 -13.10 -7.60 1.05
N PRO A 215 -14.42 -7.90 0.95
CA PRO A 215 -14.99 -8.55 -0.24
C PRO A 215 -15.05 -7.62 -1.47
#